data_651c8ef3864271e741af92a98b022f15
#
_entry.id   651c8ef3864271e741af92a98b022f15
#
_cell.length_a   1.000
_cell.length_b   1.000
_cell.length_c   1.000
_cell.angle_alpha   90.00
_cell.angle_beta   90.00
_cell.angle_gamma   90.00
#
_symmetry.space_group_name_H-M   'P 1'
#
loop_
_entity.id
_entity.type
_entity.pdbx_description
1 polymer ?
#
loop_
_entity_poly.entity_id
_entity_poly.type
_entity_poly.pdbx_seq_one_letter_code
_entity_poly.pdbx_strand_id
1 'polypeptide(L)'
;TRERLRQTGFAAAERLVQQLIHDRQYESAIPVCQAILAHDRAWEPAYRQLMQIYSAVGNRPQVVNSYNRCVAALREELDVEPSEETEALLNRLTS
;
A
#
# COMPACT_ATOMS: atom_id res chain seq x y z
N THR A 1 8.38 20.76 7.76
CA THR A 1 7.24 20.40 8.60
C THR A 1 7.13 18.89 8.80
N ARG A 2 6.31 18.50 9.73
CA ARG A 2 6.11 17.07 10.03
C ARG A 2 5.68 16.28 8.80
N GLU A 3 4.75 16.82 8.04
CA GLU A 3 4.22 16.15 6.88
C GLU A 3 5.29 15.94 5.81
N ARG A 4 6.12 16.96 5.58
CA ARG A 4 7.21 16.87 4.62
C ARG A 4 8.23 15.82 5.05
N LEU A 5 8.57 15.78 6.34
CA LEU A 5 9.51 14.79 6.86
C LEU A 5 8.97 13.38 6.68
N ARG A 6 7.67 13.21 6.92
CA ARG A 6 7.03 11.91 6.76
C ARG A 6 7.13 11.42 5.32
N GLN A 7 6.81 12.29 4.35
CA GLN A 7 6.90 11.95 2.95
C GLN A 7 8.32 11.57 2.55
N THR A 8 9.31 12.30 3.05
CA THR A 8 10.70 12.01 2.76
C THR A 8 11.10 10.64 3.28
N GLY A 9 10.70 10.30 4.50
CA GLY A 9 11.00 9.01 5.09
C GLY A 9 10.34 7.86 4.34
N PHE A 10 9.08 8.05 3.95
CA PHE A 10 8.35 7.00 3.25
C PHE A 10 8.81 6.84 1.80
N ALA A 11 9.32 7.89 1.18
CA ALA A 11 9.79 7.79 -0.19
C ALA A 11 10.91 6.77 -0.33
N ALA A 12 11.85 6.75 0.61
CA ALA A 12 12.92 5.77 0.59
C ALA A 12 12.37 4.35 0.80
N ALA A 13 11.43 4.19 1.73
CA ALA A 13 10.81 2.90 1.99
C ALA A 13 10.01 2.41 0.78
N GLU A 14 9.29 3.33 0.11
CA GLU A 14 8.54 2.97 -1.08
C GLU A 14 9.45 2.50 -2.20
N ARG A 15 10.60 3.15 -2.38
CA ARG A 15 11.56 2.71 -3.40
C ARG A 15 12.12 1.34 -3.07
N LEU A 16 12.37 1.07 -1.79
CA LEU A 16 12.81 -0.25 -1.37
C LEU A 16 11.76 -1.30 -1.72
N VAL A 17 10.48 -1.01 -1.43
CA VAL A 17 9.41 -1.94 -1.75
C VAL A 17 9.34 -2.19 -3.25
N GLN A 18 9.44 -1.12 -4.07
CA GLN A 18 9.40 -1.28 -5.53
C GLN A 18 10.55 -2.15 -6.01
N GLN A 19 11.74 -1.98 -5.44
CA GLN A 19 12.89 -2.81 -5.80
C GLN A 19 12.65 -4.27 -5.40
N LEU A 20 12.12 -4.49 -4.21
CA LEU A 20 11.83 -5.83 -3.74
C LEU A 20 10.78 -6.53 -4.61
N ILE A 21 9.76 -5.78 -5.04
CA ILE A 21 8.75 -6.31 -5.94
C ILE A 21 9.39 -6.68 -7.28
N HIS A 22 10.24 -5.79 -7.80
CA HIS A 22 10.93 -6.04 -9.06
C HIS A 22 11.78 -7.31 -8.99
N ASP A 23 12.43 -7.53 -7.85
CA ASP A 23 13.28 -8.68 -7.62
C ASP A 23 12.50 -9.91 -7.16
N ARG A 24 11.17 -9.82 -7.11
CA ARG A 24 10.28 -10.89 -6.67
C ARG A 24 10.54 -11.32 -5.23
N GLN A 25 11.01 -10.38 -4.40
CA GLN A 25 11.24 -10.61 -2.98
C GLN A 25 9.99 -10.20 -2.18
N TYR A 26 8.89 -10.87 -2.46
CA TYR A 26 7.58 -10.46 -1.93
C TYR A 26 7.50 -10.57 -0.41
N GLU A 27 8.06 -11.64 0.15
CA GLU A 27 8.03 -11.83 1.59
C GLU A 27 8.79 -10.74 2.33
N SER A 28 9.85 -10.22 1.71
CA SER A 28 10.62 -9.13 2.30
C SER A 28 9.93 -7.78 2.15
N ALA A 29 9.12 -7.63 1.11
CA ALA A 29 8.42 -6.37 0.83
C ALA A 29 7.25 -6.12 1.78
N ILE A 30 6.54 -7.17 2.17
CA ILE A 30 5.35 -7.04 3.01
C ILE A 30 5.66 -6.34 4.35
N PRO A 31 6.69 -6.75 5.11
CA PRO A 31 6.98 -6.07 6.38
C PRO A 31 7.32 -4.59 6.23
N VAL A 32 7.92 -4.21 5.11
CA VAL A 32 8.25 -2.79 4.87
C VAL A 32 6.97 -1.99 4.72
N CYS A 33 6.02 -2.49 3.94
CA CYS A 33 4.72 -1.83 3.80
C CYS A 33 4.00 -1.74 5.14
N GLN A 34 4.04 -2.81 5.94
CA GLN A 34 3.40 -2.83 7.24
C GLN A 34 4.04 -1.82 8.19
N ALA A 35 5.36 -1.66 8.11
CA ALA A 35 6.06 -0.67 8.93
C ALA A 35 5.63 0.76 8.56
N ILE A 36 5.48 1.03 7.27
CA ILE A 36 4.97 2.34 6.82
C ILE A 36 3.59 2.58 7.42
N LEU A 37 2.71 1.61 7.34
CA LEU A 37 1.34 1.75 7.83
C LEU A 37 1.25 1.81 9.34
N ALA A 38 2.25 1.28 10.06
CA ALA A 38 2.33 1.42 11.51
C ALA A 38 2.60 2.88 11.89
N HIS A 39 3.29 3.63 11.04
CA HIS A 39 3.55 5.05 11.27
C HIS A 39 2.44 5.93 10.73
N ASP A 40 1.80 5.53 9.62
CA ASP A 40 0.74 6.33 9.02
C ASP A 40 -0.29 5.39 8.39
N ARG A 41 -1.37 5.13 9.11
CA ARG A 41 -2.42 4.22 8.66
C ARG A 41 -3.07 4.64 7.36
N ALA A 42 -3.03 5.93 7.04
CA ALA A 42 -3.68 6.47 5.84
C ALA A 42 -2.71 6.69 4.70
N TRP A 43 -1.52 6.07 4.75
CA TRP A 43 -0.56 6.21 3.66
C TRP A 43 -0.96 5.31 2.50
N GLU A 44 -1.74 5.87 1.60
CA GLU A 44 -2.39 5.11 0.54
C GLU A 44 -1.43 4.33 -0.36
N PRO A 45 -0.26 4.88 -0.75
CA PRO A 45 0.66 4.11 -1.61
C PRO A 45 1.08 2.77 -1.03
N ALA A 46 1.20 2.65 0.31
CA ALA A 46 1.59 1.39 0.92
C ALA A 46 0.50 0.32 0.71
N TYR A 47 -0.76 0.72 0.75
CA TYR A 47 -1.85 -0.23 0.48
C TYR A 47 -1.81 -0.69 -0.96
N ARG A 48 -1.53 0.21 -1.91
CA ARG A 48 -1.41 -0.18 -3.31
C ARG A 48 -0.27 -1.17 -3.50
N GLN A 49 0.85 -0.96 -2.81
CA GLN A 49 1.98 -1.88 -2.91
C GLN A 49 1.61 -3.25 -2.34
N LEU A 50 0.91 -3.29 -1.20
CA LEU A 50 0.43 -4.56 -0.66
C LEU A 50 -0.49 -5.29 -1.64
N MET A 51 -1.40 -4.56 -2.28
CA MET A 51 -2.28 -5.15 -3.27
C MET A 51 -1.48 -5.78 -4.41
N GLN A 52 -0.45 -5.09 -4.91
CA GLN A 52 0.40 -5.62 -5.97
C GLN A 52 1.15 -6.87 -5.52
N ILE A 53 1.68 -6.85 -4.31
CA ILE A 53 2.42 -7.99 -3.76
C ILE A 53 1.51 -9.21 -3.65
N TYR A 54 0.35 -9.04 -3.04
CA TYR A 54 -0.57 -10.17 -2.85
C TYR A 54 -1.09 -10.70 -4.18
N SER A 55 -1.31 -9.81 -5.16
CA SER A 55 -1.71 -10.25 -6.49
C SER A 55 -0.62 -11.09 -7.14
N ALA A 56 0.64 -10.67 -6.98
CA ALA A 56 1.78 -11.39 -7.57
C ALA A 56 1.93 -12.80 -6.99
N VAL A 57 1.59 -12.99 -5.72
CA VAL A 57 1.67 -14.31 -5.09
C VAL A 57 0.36 -15.10 -5.21
N GLY A 58 -0.62 -14.55 -5.93
CA GLY A 58 -1.87 -15.27 -6.18
C GLY A 58 -2.85 -15.23 -5.01
N ASN A 59 -2.70 -14.31 -4.09
CA ASN A 59 -3.55 -14.22 -2.90
C ASN A 59 -4.61 -13.13 -3.09
N ARG A 60 -5.62 -13.43 -3.90
CA ARG A 60 -6.69 -12.47 -4.20
C ARG A 60 -7.44 -12.00 -2.95
N PRO A 61 -7.78 -12.89 -1.99
CA PRO A 61 -8.45 -12.40 -0.77
C PRO A 61 -7.69 -11.31 -0.05
N GLN A 62 -6.35 -11.39 -0.01
CA GLN A 62 -5.56 -10.36 0.64
C GLN A 62 -5.46 -9.09 -0.19
N VAL A 63 -5.59 -9.17 -1.51
CA VAL A 63 -5.70 -7.96 -2.34
C VAL A 63 -6.93 -7.17 -1.91
N VAL A 64 -8.08 -7.83 -1.83
CA VAL A 64 -9.33 -7.19 -1.43
C VAL A 64 -9.26 -6.70 0.00
N ASN A 65 -8.68 -7.50 0.91
CA ASN A 65 -8.53 -7.11 2.30
C ASN A 65 -7.68 -5.84 2.44
N SER A 66 -6.57 -5.75 1.69
CA SER A 66 -5.72 -4.57 1.71
C SER A 66 -6.48 -3.34 1.24
N TYR A 67 -7.27 -3.49 0.18
CA TYR A 67 -8.11 -2.40 -0.31
C TYR A 67 -9.12 -1.96 0.75
N ASN A 68 -9.80 -2.91 1.39
CA ASN A 68 -10.80 -2.58 2.40
C ASN A 68 -10.18 -1.88 3.61
N ARG A 69 -8.96 -2.29 3.99
CA ARG A 69 -8.22 -1.61 5.07
C ARG A 69 -7.88 -0.18 4.68
N CYS A 70 -7.53 0.03 3.40
CA CYS A 70 -7.26 1.36 2.88
C CYS A 70 -8.49 2.25 2.98
N VAL A 71 -9.64 1.74 2.55
CA VAL A 71 -10.90 2.49 2.62
C VAL A 71 -11.19 2.91 4.06
N ALA A 72 -11.09 1.97 4.99
CA ALA A 72 -11.38 2.24 6.40
C ALA A 72 -10.42 3.28 6.97
N ALA A 73 -9.12 3.14 6.69
CA ALA A 73 -8.12 4.06 7.22
C ALA A 73 -8.30 5.47 6.68
N LEU A 74 -8.55 5.60 5.38
CA LEU A 74 -8.75 6.92 4.77
C LEU A 74 -10.00 7.59 5.32
N ARG A 75 -11.06 6.83 5.52
CA ARG A 75 -12.30 7.37 6.08
C ARG A 75 -12.11 7.82 7.51
N GLU A 76 -11.46 6.99 8.33
CA GLU A 76 -11.29 7.28 9.76
C GLU A 76 -10.29 8.41 10.00
N GLU A 77 -9.20 8.45 9.22
CA GLU A 77 -8.13 9.41 9.47
C GLU A 77 -8.31 10.73 8.72
N LEU A 78 -8.86 10.67 7.51
CA LEU A 78 -8.90 11.83 6.62
C LEU A 78 -10.29 12.14 6.09
N ASP A 79 -11.26 11.26 6.32
CA ASP A 79 -12.64 11.39 5.83
C ASP A 79 -12.67 11.57 4.32
N VAL A 80 -11.89 10.77 3.60
CA VAL A 80 -11.84 10.79 2.14
C VAL A 80 -11.97 9.38 1.59
N GLU A 81 -12.28 9.31 0.29
CA GLU A 81 -12.34 8.04 -0.43
C GLU A 81 -10.97 7.73 -1.04
N PRO A 82 -10.70 6.46 -1.39
CA PRO A 82 -9.47 6.14 -2.11
C PRO A 82 -9.38 6.90 -3.43
N SER A 83 -8.13 7.15 -3.87
CA SER A 83 -7.90 7.83 -5.13
C SER A 83 -8.32 6.96 -6.31
N GLU A 84 -8.48 7.60 -7.48
CA GLU A 84 -8.78 6.87 -8.70
C GLU A 84 -7.72 5.84 -9.03
N GLU A 85 -6.47 6.15 -8.71
CA GLU A 85 -5.36 5.24 -8.94
C GLU A 85 -5.53 3.94 -8.17
N THR A 86 -5.97 4.03 -6.91
CA THR A 86 -6.21 2.85 -6.07
C THR A 86 -7.40 2.04 -6.59
N GLU A 87 -8.47 2.74 -6.97
CA GLU A 87 -9.67 2.07 -7.51
C GLU A 87 -9.34 1.33 -8.81
N ALA A 88 -8.60 1.98 -9.69
CA ALA A 88 -8.21 1.38 -10.97
C ALA A 88 -7.32 0.16 -10.74
N LEU A 89 -6.42 0.25 -9.77
CA LEU A 89 -5.55 -0.87 -9.45
C LEU A 89 -6.36 -2.08 -8.96
N LEU A 90 -7.32 -1.86 -8.06
CA LEU A 90 -8.17 -2.93 -7.57
C LEU A 90 -8.89 -3.62 -8.74
N ASN A 91 -9.49 -2.82 -9.62
CA ASN A 91 -10.21 -3.37 -10.77
C ASN A 91 -9.31 -4.21 -11.66
N ARG A 92 -8.09 -3.73 -11.90
CA ARG A 92 -7.12 -4.44 -12.72
C ARG A 92 -6.69 -5.77 -12.08
N LEU A 93 -6.47 -5.76 -10.77
CA LEU A 93 -5.95 -6.93 -10.07
C LEU A 93 -7.04 -7.98 -9.82
N THR A 94 -8.30 -7.60 -9.85
CA THR A 94 -9.41 -8.51 -9.55
C THR A 94 -10.27 -8.85 -10.76
N SER A 95 -9.92 -8.33 -11.92
CA SER A 95 -10.68 -8.63 -13.14
C SER A 95 -10.29 -9.96 -13.80
#